data_5cc9bc733bd0082fb4dacfa3bcfde0de
#
_entry.id   5cc9bc733bd0082fb4dacfa3bcfde0de
#
_cell.length_a   1.000
_cell.length_b   1.000
_cell.length_c   1.000
_cell.angle_alpha   90.00
_cell.angle_beta   90.00
_cell.angle_gamma   90.00
#
_symmetry.space_group_name_H-M   'P 1'
#
loop_
_entity.id
_entity.type
_entity.pdbx_description
1 polymer ?
#
loop_
_entity_poly.entity_id
_entity_poly.type
_entity_poly.pdbx_seq_one_letter_code
_entity_poly.pdbx_strand_id
1 'polypeptide(L)'
;MSEKRELVLKAFRGESVDRVPVGFWHHFTTEDEWLHGFENPEIIDKNKAGHKKFIEEVKPDFVKLMSDGFFAYPQPAFKDFKSISDLQTIEPLGANHPWISAQVDLVKSLIADFPEDIVAIYNIFAPVTYLKWLVGKVSGGDDLIADYIVENRKALKHVLDVIGEDIASLSQRVIEEAGTDGIYLSVQSIQDERVSAEIYKEIIAPSELKVLEAANGAKGHNILHICGYEGARNNIELFKDYPAQVVNWAVGPEGISLAKGLNIFRGRTVLGGFENGKDGLLYTGTKKAIQEKVREIIADTGTHGLIIGADCTIPSDINYERIEWVREAAIL
;
A
#
# COMPACT_ATOMS: atom_id res chain seq x y z
N MET A 1 -23.99 6.23 -10.04
CA MET A 1 -22.68 5.53 -9.87
C MET A 1 -22.62 4.50 -10.97
N SER A 2 -21.48 4.32 -11.65
CA SER A 2 -21.35 3.30 -12.70
C SER A 2 -21.37 1.89 -12.10
N GLU A 3 -21.74 0.89 -12.91
CA GLU A 3 -21.77 -0.53 -12.48
C GLU A 3 -20.39 -0.99 -11.99
N LYS A 4 -19.30 -0.56 -12.67
CA LYS A 4 -17.94 -0.93 -12.33
C LYS A 4 -17.50 -0.34 -10.98
N ARG A 5 -17.77 0.94 -10.73
CA ARG A 5 -17.45 1.59 -9.47
C ARG A 5 -18.23 0.96 -8.31
N GLU A 6 -19.53 0.69 -8.50
CA GLU A 6 -20.36 0.06 -7.49
C GLU A 6 -19.89 -1.37 -7.17
N LEU A 7 -19.47 -2.14 -8.18
CA LEU A 7 -18.88 -3.48 -8.00
C LEU A 7 -17.69 -3.44 -7.03
N VAL A 8 -16.75 -2.51 -7.27
CA VAL A 8 -15.56 -2.40 -6.43
C VAL A 8 -15.90 -1.98 -5.01
N LEU A 9 -16.75 -0.96 -4.85
CA LEU A 9 -17.13 -0.46 -3.53
C LEU A 9 -17.97 -1.48 -2.73
N LYS A 10 -18.81 -2.28 -3.38
CA LYS A 10 -19.47 -3.43 -2.74
C LYS A 10 -18.46 -4.45 -2.23
N ALA A 11 -17.49 -4.82 -3.07
CA ALA A 11 -16.44 -5.75 -2.65
C ALA A 11 -15.64 -5.18 -1.45
N PHE A 12 -15.29 -3.88 -1.44
CA PHE A 12 -14.61 -3.23 -0.30
C PHE A 12 -15.43 -3.30 1.00
N ARG A 13 -16.76 -3.29 0.90
CA ARG A 13 -17.68 -3.42 2.05
C ARG A 13 -18.00 -4.87 2.42
N GLY A 14 -17.40 -5.86 1.72
CA GLY A 14 -17.69 -7.28 1.92
C GLY A 14 -19.11 -7.69 1.49
N GLU A 15 -19.73 -6.93 0.60
CA GLU A 15 -21.06 -7.22 0.07
C GLU A 15 -21.01 -8.22 -1.11
N SER A 16 -22.17 -8.78 -1.47
CA SER A 16 -22.30 -9.66 -2.64
C SER A 16 -22.02 -8.91 -3.93
N VAL A 17 -21.31 -9.57 -4.85
CA VAL A 17 -20.92 -9.04 -6.17
C VAL A 17 -21.29 -10.04 -7.27
N ASP A 18 -21.57 -9.53 -8.48
CA ASP A 18 -21.90 -10.35 -9.65
C ASP A 18 -20.66 -10.96 -10.32
N ARG A 19 -19.50 -10.39 -10.07
CA ARG A 19 -18.17 -10.94 -10.37
C ARG A 19 -17.16 -10.42 -9.35
N VAL A 20 -16.07 -11.15 -9.18
CA VAL A 20 -15.00 -10.70 -8.26
C VAL A 20 -14.18 -9.59 -8.93
N PRO A 21 -13.97 -8.43 -8.28
CA PRO A 21 -13.10 -7.38 -8.82
C PRO A 21 -11.65 -7.85 -8.92
N VAL A 22 -10.92 -7.28 -9.89
CA VAL A 22 -9.52 -7.58 -10.16
C VAL A 22 -8.68 -6.32 -10.07
N GLY A 23 -7.58 -6.36 -9.31
CA GLY A 23 -6.66 -5.24 -9.15
C GLY A 23 -5.21 -5.67 -9.14
N PHE A 24 -4.45 -5.11 -10.09
CA PHE A 24 -3.00 -5.23 -10.18
C PHE A 24 -2.39 -3.86 -10.41
N TRP A 25 -1.14 -3.69 -10.00
CA TRP A 25 -0.40 -2.43 -10.13
C TRP A 25 1.10 -2.69 -10.21
N HIS A 26 1.83 -1.76 -10.80
CA HIS A 26 3.28 -1.76 -10.87
C HIS A 26 3.83 -0.33 -10.76
N HIS A 27 5.13 -0.20 -10.52
CA HIS A 27 5.82 1.07 -10.57
C HIS A 27 5.95 1.58 -11.99
N PHE A 28 5.90 2.91 -12.17
CA PHE A 28 6.03 3.59 -13.46
C PHE A 28 7.39 4.25 -13.63
N THR A 29 8.20 4.27 -12.58
CA THR A 29 9.55 4.79 -12.55
C THR A 29 10.52 3.74 -12.04
N THR A 30 11.83 3.99 -12.17
CA THR A 30 12.85 3.08 -11.66
C THR A 30 13.04 3.25 -10.15
N GLU A 31 13.65 2.26 -9.50
CA GLU A 31 13.91 2.28 -8.06
C GLU A 31 14.73 3.50 -7.63
N ASP A 32 15.74 3.89 -8.43
CA ASP A 32 16.53 5.09 -8.17
C ASP A 32 15.71 6.39 -8.22
N GLU A 33 14.62 6.40 -8.98
CA GLU A 33 13.72 7.55 -9.12
C GLU A 33 12.70 7.66 -7.98
N TRP A 34 12.40 6.59 -7.25
CA TRP A 34 11.34 6.60 -6.21
C TRP A 34 11.54 7.64 -5.11
N LEU A 35 12.79 7.96 -4.79
CA LEU A 35 13.17 8.91 -3.74
C LEU A 35 13.28 10.37 -4.22
N HIS A 36 13.31 10.62 -5.53
CA HIS A 36 13.81 11.88 -6.09
C HIS A 36 12.79 12.71 -6.90
N GLY A 37 11.54 12.31 -6.91
CA GLY A 37 10.51 13.01 -7.72
C GLY A 37 10.12 14.38 -7.17
N PHE A 38 10.20 14.59 -5.86
CA PHE A 38 9.90 15.89 -5.26
C PHE A 38 10.88 16.98 -5.72
N GLU A 39 12.13 16.62 -5.98
CA GLU A 39 13.18 17.52 -6.46
C GLU A 39 13.32 17.50 -8.00
N ASN A 40 12.74 16.49 -8.68
CA ASN A 40 12.83 16.30 -10.11
C ASN A 40 11.44 16.09 -10.75
N PRO A 41 10.83 17.15 -11.31
CA PRO A 41 9.51 17.08 -11.93
C PRO A 41 9.37 16.06 -13.08
N GLU A 42 10.46 15.74 -13.80
CA GLU A 42 10.43 14.76 -14.91
C GLU A 42 10.02 13.36 -14.41
N ILE A 43 10.38 13.00 -13.17
CA ILE A 43 9.98 11.74 -12.54
C ILE A 43 8.45 11.72 -12.31
N ILE A 44 7.91 12.85 -11.90
CA ILE A 44 6.46 12.99 -11.69
C ILE A 44 5.72 12.91 -13.04
N ASP A 45 6.26 13.48 -14.10
CA ASP A 45 5.68 13.39 -15.45
C ASP A 45 5.72 11.94 -15.97
N LYS A 46 6.80 11.18 -15.72
CA LYS A 46 6.86 9.74 -16.03
C LYS A 46 5.78 8.96 -15.27
N ASN A 47 5.62 9.23 -13.98
CA ASN A 47 4.60 8.61 -13.15
C ASN A 47 3.18 8.86 -13.73
N LYS A 48 2.86 10.11 -14.07
CA LYS A 48 1.59 10.50 -14.70
C LYS A 48 1.36 9.78 -16.03
N ALA A 49 2.36 9.81 -16.92
CA ALA A 49 2.27 9.15 -18.23
C ALA A 49 2.07 7.63 -18.07
N GLY A 50 2.75 7.02 -17.10
CA GLY A 50 2.61 5.60 -16.78
C GLY A 50 1.20 5.24 -16.33
N HIS A 51 0.61 6.01 -15.42
CA HIS A 51 -0.77 5.79 -14.96
C HIS A 51 -1.77 5.92 -16.10
N LYS A 52 -1.64 6.97 -16.92
CA LYS A 52 -2.51 7.18 -18.08
C LYS A 52 -2.49 5.98 -19.01
N LYS A 53 -1.27 5.55 -19.42
CA LYS A 53 -1.09 4.38 -20.28
C LYS A 53 -1.68 3.12 -19.65
N PHE A 54 -1.41 2.86 -18.38
CA PHE A 54 -1.94 1.68 -17.66
C PHE A 54 -3.46 1.65 -17.68
N ILE A 55 -4.12 2.76 -17.40
CA ILE A 55 -5.59 2.84 -17.39
C ILE A 55 -6.18 2.63 -18.78
N GLU A 56 -5.58 3.23 -19.82
CA GLU A 56 -6.03 3.10 -21.20
C GLU A 56 -5.90 1.65 -21.72
N GLU A 57 -4.80 0.96 -21.40
CA GLU A 57 -4.49 -0.37 -21.89
C GLU A 57 -5.11 -1.49 -21.03
N VAL A 58 -5.07 -1.38 -19.70
CA VAL A 58 -5.56 -2.42 -18.76
C VAL A 58 -7.04 -2.27 -18.46
N LYS A 59 -7.57 -1.04 -18.45
CA LYS A 59 -8.95 -0.72 -18.03
C LYS A 59 -9.31 -1.37 -16.68
N PRO A 60 -8.51 -1.14 -15.62
CA PRO A 60 -8.62 -1.83 -14.35
C PRO A 60 -9.97 -1.60 -13.68
N ASP A 61 -10.38 -2.49 -12.78
CA ASP A 61 -11.59 -2.28 -11.97
C ASP A 61 -11.38 -1.15 -10.96
N PHE A 62 -10.21 -1.12 -10.33
CA PHE A 62 -9.75 0.00 -9.52
C PHE A 62 -8.25 0.20 -9.74
N VAL A 63 -7.73 1.35 -9.36
CA VAL A 63 -6.32 1.70 -9.52
C VAL A 63 -5.67 2.05 -8.19
N LYS A 64 -4.48 1.52 -7.96
CA LYS A 64 -3.57 2.01 -6.94
C LYS A 64 -2.72 3.11 -7.59
N LEU A 65 -2.89 4.35 -7.12
CA LEU A 65 -2.08 5.48 -7.53
C LEU A 65 -0.72 5.38 -6.87
N MET A 66 0.32 5.14 -7.67
CA MET A 66 1.68 4.99 -7.19
C MET A 66 2.28 6.33 -6.79
N SER A 67 2.87 6.39 -5.60
CA SER A 67 3.55 7.58 -5.07
C SER A 67 5.04 7.64 -5.46
N ASP A 68 5.39 7.02 -6.59
CA ASP A 68 6.75 7.02 -7.13
C ASP A 68 7.29 8.45 -7.21
N GLY A 69 8.48 8.66 -6.68
CA GLY A 69 9.09 9.98 -6.56
C GLY A 69 8.93 10.66 -5.19
N PHE A 70 8.05 10.13 -4.32
CA PHE A 70 7.77 10.71 -2.99
C PHE A 70 8.13 9.80 -1.81
N PHE A 71 9.03 8.82 -2.02
CA PHE A 71 9.42 7.90 -0.94
C PHE A 71 10.39 8.54 0.06
N ALA A 72 11.05 9.64 -0.29
CA ALA A 72 11.88 10.40 0.64
C ALA A 72 11.03 11.39 1.45
N TYR A 73 11.00 11.21 2.78
CA TYR A 73 10.37 12.17 3.69
C TYR A 73 11.35 13.32 3.99
N PRO A 74 11.03 14.58 3.65
CA PRO A 74 12.00 15.67 3.56
C PRO A 74 12.22 16.43 4.89
N GLN A 75 12.34 15.72 6.02
CA GLN A 75 12.63 16.36 7.30
C GLN A 75 14.11 16.78 7.39
N PRO A 76 14.42 18.08 7.50
CA PRO A 76 15.80 18.56 7.49
C PRO A 76 16.68 17.98 8.61
N ALA A 77 16.10 17.70 9.78
CA ALA A 77 16.82 17.14 10.91
C ALA A 77 17.44 15.76 10.64
N PHE A 78 16.94 15.03 9.63
CA PHE A 78 17.47 13.71 9.28
C PHE A 78 18.79 13.73 8.49
N LYS A 79 19.26 14.90 8.06
CA LYS A 79 20.51 14.99 7.28
C LYS A 79 21.77 14.71 8.10
N ASP A 80 21.80 15.15 9.35
CA ASP A 80 23.02 15.22 10.14
C ASP A 80 22.92 14.58 11.54
N PHE A 81 21.80 13.90 11.88
CA PHE A 81 21.65 13.25 13.18
C PHE A 81 22.61 12.07 13.32
N LYS A 82 23.09 11.82 14.53
CA LYS A 82 24.01 10.72 14.85
C LYS A 82 23.39 9.70 15.82
N SER A 83 22.37 10.13 16.51
CA SER A 83 21.67 9.38 17.54
C SER A 83 20.18 9.66 17.40
N ILE A 84 19.32 8.65 17.64
CA ILE A 84 17.88 8.88 17.63
C ILE A 84 17.47 9.93 18.68
N SER A 85 18.28 10.11 19.73
CA SER A 85 18.06 11.13 20.77
C SER A 85 18.22 12.57 20.26
N ASP A 86 18.98 12.79 19.18
CA ASP A 86 19.10 14.10 18.54
C ASP A 86 17.78 14.57 17.93
N LEU A 87 16.89 13.63 17.64
CA LEU A 87 15.59 13.86 16.98
C LEU A 87 14.42 14.00 17.96
N GLN A 88 14.67 13.96 19.27
CA GLN A 88 13.62 13.98 20.30
C GLN A 88 12.79 15.28 20.36
N THR A 89 13.17 16.31 19.63
CA THR A 89 12.49 17.63 19.60
C THR A 89 12.10 18.07 18.21
N ILE A 90 12.15 17.17 17.22
CA ILE A 90 11.68 17.52 15.88
C ILE A 90 10.18 17.76 15.90
N GLU A 91 9.73 18.63 14.99
CA GLU A 91 8.31 18.94 14.81
C GLU A 91 7.84 18.44 13.44
N PRO A 92 6.54 18.18 13.25
CA PRO A 92 5.99 17.86 11.95
C PRO A 92 6.30 18.93 10.89
N LEU A 93 6.41 18.50 9.63
CA LEU A 93 6.51 19.42 8.49
C LEU A 93 5.29 20.33 8.40
N GLY A 94 4.14 19.78 8.81
CA GLY A 94 2.84 20.44 8.77
C GLY A 94 2.05 20.17 7.49
N ALA A 95 0.74 20.19 7.63
CA ALA A 95 -0.20 19.80 6.57
C ALA A 95 -0.06 20.56 5.24
N ASN A 96 0.47 21.78 5.27
CA ASN A 96 0.67 22.61 4.08
C ASN A 96 2.12 22.57 3.52
N HIS A 97 2.95 21.67 4.02
CA HIS A 97 4.31 21.53 3.51
C HIS A 97 4.30 21.21 2.01
N PRO A 98 5.23 21.79 1.21
CA PRO A 98 5.28 21.58 -0.26
C PRO A 98 5.32 20.11 -0.68
N TRP A 99 5.98 19.23 0.06
CA TRP A 99 6.04 17.80 -0.22
C TRP A 99 4.66 17.12 -0.11
N ILE A 100 3.83 17.51 0.85
CA ILE A 100 2.44 17.03 0.99
C ILE A 100 1.58 17.61 -0.14
N SER A 101 1.68 18.92 -0.37
CA SER A 101 0.89 19.62 -1.39
C SER A 101 1.19 19.10 -2.81
N ALA A 102 2.46 18.80 -3.12
CA ALA A 102 2.86 18.22 -4.40
C ALA A 102 2.24 16.84 -4.66
N GLN A 103 2.09 16.00 -3.62
CA GLN A 103 1.40 14.72 -3.73
C GLN A 103 -0.11 14.90 -3.93
N VAL A 104 -0.73 15.83 -3.22
CA VAL A 104 -2.15 16.18 -3.42
C VAL A 104 -2.38 16.67 -4.85
N ASP A 105 -1.49 17.50 -5.39
CA ASP A 105 -1.59 18.03 -6.76
C ASP A 105 -1.34 16.93 -7.81
N LEU A 106 -0.40 16.02 -7.57
CA LEU A 106 -0.21 14.83 -8.41
C LEU A 106 -1.51 14.04 -8.50
N VAL A 107 -2.10 13.70 -7.36
CA VAL A 107 -3.33 12.91 -7.28
C VAL A 107 -4.50 13.62 -7.97
N LYS A 108 -4.68 14.93 -7.74
CA LYS A 108 -5.69 15.73 -8.45
C LYS A 108 -5.54 15.65 -9.96
N SER A 109 -4.28 15.77 -10.45
CA SER A 109 -4.02 15.73 -11.88
C SER A 109 -4.30 14.35 -12.48
N LEU A 110 -4.00 13.27 -11.75
CA LEU A 110 -4.28 11.91 -12.20
C LEU A 110 -5.79 11.65 -12.28
N ILE A 111 -6.52 11.98 -11.21
CA ILE A 111 -7.98 11.74 -11.14
C ILE A 111 -8.73 12.55 -12.20
N ALA A 112 -8.27 13.78 -12.50
CA ALA A 112 -8.90 14.60 -13.54
C ALA A 112 -8.80 13.97 -14.96
N ASP A 113 -7.80 13.14 -15.21
CA ASP A 113 -7.59 12.46 -16.49
C ASP A 113 -8.26 11.08 -16.55
N PHE A 114 -8.80 10.58 -15.44
CA PHE A 114 -9.36 9.22 -15.36
C PHE A 114 -10.86 9.18 -15.68
N PRO A 115 -11.37 8.04 -16.17
CA PRO A 115 -12.80 7.80 -16.24
C PRO A 115 -13.45 7.92 -14.84
N GLU A 116 -14.61 8.58 -14.75
CA GLU A 116 -15.34 8.78 -13.49
C GLU A 116 -15.76 7.49 -12.78
N ASP A 117 -15.70 6.36 -13.50
CA ASP A 117 -16.09 5.05 -12.98
C ASP A 117 -14.96 4.28 -12.30
N ILE A 118 -13.75 4.79 -12.27
CA ILE A 118 -12.61 4.15 -11.61
C ILE A 118 -12.58 4.51 -10.12
N VAL A 119 -12.44 3.49 -9.26
CA VAL A 119 -12.07 3.66 -7.86
C VAL A 119 -10.56 3.86 -7.79
N ALA A 120 -10.11 4.93 -7.14
CA ALA A 120 -8.69 5.30 -7.04
C ALA A 120 -8.22 5.31 -5.58
N ILE A 121 -7.15 4.56 -5.29
CA ILE A 121 -6.58 4.38 -3.95
C ILE A 121 -5.13 4.85 -3.96
N TYR A 122 -4.77 5.82 -3.12
CA TYR A 122 -3.42 6.38 -3.11
C TYR A 122 -2.44 5.56 -2.27
N ASN A 123 -1.26 5.29 -2.82
CA ASN A 123 -0.20 4.54 -2.15
C ASN A 123 0.48 5.37 -1.06
N ILE A 124 0.48 4.86 0.16
CA ILE A 124 1.12 5.47 1.34
C ILE A 124 1.89 4.39 2.10
N PHE A 125 3.03 4.76 2.65
CA PHE A 125 3.83 3.87 3.49
C PHE A 125 3.67 4.20 4.97
N ALA A 126 3.93 3.21 5.82
CA ALA A 126 3.96 3.38 7.26
C ALA A 126 5.04 4.40 7.68
N PRO A 127 4.85 5.18 8.75
CA PRO A 127 5.85 6.11 9.25
C PRO A 127 7.22 5.48 9.49
N VAL A 128 7.26 4.25 10.01
CA VAL A 128 8.51 3.51 10.22
C VAL A 128 9.21 3.17 8.91
N THR A 129 8.47 2.94 7.83
CA THR A 129 9.03 2.67 6.50
C THR A 129 9.74 3.90 5.94
N TYR A 130 9.15 5.09 6.07
CA TYR A 130 9.81 6.34 5.71
C TYR A 130 11.11 6.54 6.51
N LEU A 131 11.10 6.28 7.81
CA LEU A 131 12.31 6.37 8.64
C LEU A 131 13.39 5.38 8.19
N LYS A 132 13.03 4.12 7.89
CA LYS A 132 13.97 3.11 7.38
C LYS A 132 14.66 3.59 6.10
N TRP A 133 13.93 4.19 5.18
CA TRP A 133 14.48 4.68 3.92
C TRP A 133 15.41 5.89 4.08
N LEU A 134 15.17 6.72 5.09
CA LEU A 134 16.04 7.88 5.38
C LEU A 134 17.41 7.48 5.98
N VAL A 135 17.44 6.41 6.76
CA VAL A 135 18.64 5.97 7.49
C VAL A 135 19.32 4.75 6.86
N GLY A 136 18.69 4.15 5.88
CA GLY A 136 19.17 2.95 5.21
C GLY A 136 18.96 3.00 3.69
N LYS A 137 18.86 1.85 3.09
CA LYS A 137 18.46 1.67 1.68
C LYS A 137 16.95 1.41 1.62
N VAL A 138 16.39 1.41 0.43
CA VAL A 138 14.97 1.04 0.19
C VAL A 138 14.66 -0.37 0.75
N SER A 139 15.65 -1.25 0.80
CA SER A 139 15.61 -2.53 1.50
C SER A 139 16.44 -2.53 2.79
N GLY A 140 15.96 -3.20 3.83
CA GLY A 140 16.65 -3.32 5.12
C GLY A 140 16.24 -2.24 6.12
N GLY A 141 17.11 -1.98 7.12
CA GLY A 141 16.89 -0.97 8.17
C GLY A 141 16.13 -1.48 9.40
N ASP A 142 15.75 -2.74 9.47
CA ASP A 142 15.07 -3.32 10.63
C ASP A 142 16.00 -3.40 11.85
N ASP A 143 17.26 -3.72 11.67
CA ASP A 143 18.31 -3.68 12.67
C ASP A 143 18.52 -2.27 13.24
N LEU A 144 18.48 -1.24 12.39
CA LEU A 144 18.57 0.16 12.84
C LEU A 144 17.36 0.57 13.69
N ILE A 145 16.16 0.15 13.34
CA ILE A 145 14.97 0.42 14.17
C ILE A 145 15.13 -0.27 15.53
N ALA A 146 15.62 -1.51 15.55
CA ALA A 146 15.89 -2.22 16.80
C ALA A 146 16.97 -1.53 17.63
N ASP A 147 18.04 -1.03 17.00
CA ASP A 147 19.09 -0.23 17.68
C ASP A 147 18.51 1.04 18.29
N TYR A 148 17.66 1.78 17.58
CA TYR A 148 16.99 2.99 18.11
C TYR A 148 16.05 2.68 19.27
N ILE A 149 15.37 1.53 19.26
CA ILE A 149 14.55 1.08 20.40
C ILE A 149 15.42 0.87 21.64
N VAL A 150 16.58 0.24 21.48
CA VAL A 150 17.54 -0.02 22.57
C VAL A 150 18.16 1.30 23.06
N GLU A 151 18.53 2.18 22.15
CA GLU A 151 19.16 3.45 22.46
C GLU A 151 18.20 4.40 23.19
N ASN A 152 17.07 4.74 22.58
CA ASN A 152 16.07 5.65 23.15
C ASN A 152 14.68 5.45 22.53
N ARG A 153 13.90 4.50 23.04
CA ARG A 153 12.56 4.21 22.52
C ARG A 153 11.57 5.37 22.59
N LYS A 154 11.76 6.31 23.54
CA LYS A 154 10.92 7.52 23.64
C LYS A 154 11.18 8.46 22.48
N ALA A 155 12.45 8.67 22.14
CA ALA A 155 12.83 9.49 21.00
C ALA A 155 12.35 8.86 19.68
N LEU A 156 12.53 7.54 19.50
CA LEU A 156 12.02 6.84 18.33
C LEU A 156 10.48 6.98 18.22
N LYS A 157 9.77 6.75 19.32
CA LYS A 157 8.31 6.92 19.32
C LYS A 157 7.90 8.34 18.92
N HIS A 158 8.58 9.36 19.44
CA HIS A 158 8.33 10.74 19.06
C HIS A 158 8.58 10.99 17.58
N VAL A 159 9.67 10.48 17.02
CA VAL A 159 9.98 10.57 15.58
C VAL A 159 8.88 9.94 14.73
N LEU A 160 8.42 8.75 15.11
CA LEU A 160 7.34 8.07 14.40
C LEU A 160 6.00 8.80 14.54
N ASP A 161 5.70 9.37 15.69
CA ASP A 161 4.50 10.18 15.92
C ASP A 161 4.51 11.45 15.04
N VAL A 162 5.68 12.10 14.88
CA VAL A 162 5.86 13.27 14.01
C VAL A 162 5.64 12.92 12.53
N ILE A 163 6.31 11.88 12.03
CA ILE A 163 6.09 11.41 10.66
C ILE A 163 4.62 11.00 10.49
N GLY A 164 4.05 10.28 11.46
CA GLY A 164 2.67 9.82 11.45
C GLY A 164 1.65 10.96 11.34
N GLU A 165 1.92 12.12 11.94
CA GLU A 165 1.06 13.31 11.85
C GLU A 165 1.05 13.88 10.43
N ASP A 166 2.20 14.00 9.79
CA ASP A 166 2.30 14.49 8.41
C ASP A 166 1.66 13.51 7.42
N ILE A 167 1.88 12.20 7.60
CA ILE A 167 1.29 11.17 6.74
C ILE A 167 -0.23 11.06 6.96
N ALA A 168 -0.71 11.26 8.18
CA ALA A 168 -2.14 11.36 8.47
C ALA A 168 -2.76 12.57 7.76
N SER A 169 -2.10 13.73 7.79
CA SER A 169 -2.52 14.94 7.07
C SER A 169 -2.53 14.71 5.56
N LEU A 170 -1.51 14.05 5.01
CA LEU A 170 -1.46 13.67 3.59
C LEU A 170 -2.64 12.76 3.24
N SER A 171 -2.89 11.73 4.06
CA SER A 171 -3.98 10.76 3.84
C SER A 171 -5.35 11.42 3.81
N GLN A 172 -5.61 12.33 4.74
CA GLN A 172 -6.84 13.11 4.76
C GLN A 172 -6.97 13.99 3.51
N ARG A 173 -5.92 14.72 3.15
CA ARG A 173 -5.95 15.66 2.03
C ARG A 173 -6.09 14.99 0.66
N VAL A 174 -5.47 13.83 0.43
CA VAL A 174 -5.65 13.11 -0.84
C VAL A 174 -7.08 12.60 -1.00
N ILE A 175 -7.78 12.28 0.09
CA ILE A 175 -9.19 11.87 0.06
C ILE A 175 -10.10 13.09 -0.11
N GLU A 176 -9.99 14.10 0.78
CA GLU A 176 -10.92 15.21 0.85
C GLU A 176 -10.70 16.25 -0.26
N GLU A 177 -9.44 16.54 -0.61
CA GLU A 177 -9.09 17.59 -1.58
C GLU A 177 -8.80 17.06 -2.98
N ALA A 178 -8.12 15.90 -3.08
CA ALA A 178 -7.75 15.34 -4.36
C ALA A 178 -8.77 14.34 -4.92
N GLY A 179 -9.66 13.80 -4.07
CA GLY A 179 -10.79 12.99 -4.50
C GLY A 179 -10.48 11.51 -4.66
N THR A 180 -9.43 10.97 -3.99
CA THR A 180 -9.26 9.51 -3.93
C THR A 180 -10.36 8.86 -3.11
N ASP A 181 -10.65 7.60 -3.41
CA ASP A 181 -11.61 6.81 -2.64
C ASP A 181 -11.04 6.30 -1.33
N GLY A 182 -9.73 6.35 -1.15
CA GLY A 182 -9.03 5.92 0.05
C GLY A 182 -7.53 5.84 -0.15
N ILE A 183 -6.86 5.20 0.81
CA ILE A 183 -5.41 4.98 0.78
C ILE A 183 -5.08 3.48 0.79
N TYR A 184 -3.91 3.16 0.26
CA TYR A 184 -3.26 1.86 0.38
C TYR A 184 -2.07 2.03 1.32
N LEU A 185 -2.27 1.71 2.61
CA LEU A 185 -1.22 1.82 3.61
C LEU A 185 -0.38 0.55 3.65
N SER A 186 0.89 0.67 3.31
CA SER A 186 1.86 -0.41 3.37
C SER A 186 2.54 -0.44 4.73
N VAL A 187 2.38 -1.55 5.46
CA VAL A 187 3.01 -1.83 6.75
C VAL A 187 3.87 -3.09 6.67
N GLN A 188 4.76 -3.28 7.62
CA GLN A 188 5.61 -4.46 7.73
C GLN A 188 6.03 -4.62 9.20
N SER A 189 6.02 -5.83 9.73
CA SER A 189 6.64 -6.08 11.04
C SER A 189 8.16 -5.95 10.94
N ILE A 190 8.79 -5.50 12.02
CA ILE A 190 10.25 -5.39 12.08
C ILE A 190 10.85 -6.80 12.22
N GLN A 191 11.77 -7.14 11.31
CA GLN A 191 12.43 -8.44 11.22
C GLN A 191 13.68 -8.50 12.12
N ASP A 192 13.52 -8.16 13.40
CA ASP A 192 14.57 -8.23 14.40
C ASP A 192 14.00 -8.78 15.72
N GLU A 193 14.66 -9.79 16.27
CA GLU A 193 14.21 -10.49 17.49
C GLU A 193 14.12 -9.60 18.74
N ARG A 194 14.80 -8.45 18.74
CA ARG A 194 14.75 -7.45 19.82
C ARG A 194 13.42 -6.67 19.83
N VAL A 195 12.64 -6.77 18.74
CA VAL A 195 11.37 -6.06 18.60
C VAL A 195 10.20 -7.02 18.83
N SER A 196 9.83 -7.20 20.09
CA SER A 196 8.67 -8.03 20.44
C SER A 196 7.35 -7.42 19.97
N ALA A 197 6.28 -8.22 19.97
CA ALA A 197 4.94 -7.74 19.62
C ALA A 197 4.47 -6.59 20.54
N GLU A 198 4.84 -6.63 21.82
CA GLU A 198 4.53 -5.58 22.79
C GLU A 198 5.25 -4.28 22.44
N ILE A 199 6.54 -4.36 22.11
CA ILE A 199 7.35 -3.20 21.70
C ILE A 199 6.78 -2.60 20.41
N TYR A 200 6.44 -3.44 19.42
CA TYR A 200 5.82 -2.98 18.19
C TYR A 200 4.53 -2.20 18.47
N LYS A 201 3.64 -2.76 19.27
CA LYS A 201 2.36 -2.14 19.66
C LYS A 201 2.52 -0.85 20.46
N GLU A 202 3.56 -0.74 21.28
CA GLU A 202 3.84 0.45 22.09
C GLU A 202 4.46 1.58 21.26
N ILE A 203 5.42 1.24 20.37
CA ILE A 203 6.30 2.23 19.75
C ILE A 203 5.93 2.52 18.31
N ILE A 204 5.60 1.50 17.50
CA ILE A 204 5.44 1.62 16.04
C ILE A 204 3.97 1.77 15.65
N ALA A 205 3.13 0.85 16.09
CA ALA A 205 1.72 0.77 15.72
C ALA A 205 0.92 2.08 15.95
N PRO A 206 1.16 2.89 17.01
CA PRO A 206 0.39 4.12 17.20
C PRO A 206 0.48 5.10 16.04
N SER A 207 1.65 5.24 15.40
CA SER A 207 1.83 6.10 14.24
C SER A 207 1.11 5.59 12.98
N GLU A 208 1.07 4.28 12.78
CA GLU A 208 0.36 3.62 11.68
C GLU A 208 -1.16 3.72 11.84
N LEU A 209 -1.65 3.50 13.06
CA LEU A 209 -3.07 3.63 13.38
C LEU A 209 -3.56 5.07 13.19
N LYS A 210 -2.76 6.08 13.56
CA LYS A 210 -3.06 7.50 13.33
C LYS A 210 -3.33 7.78 11.84
N VAL A 211 -2.53 7.19 10.94
CA VAL A 211 -2.72 7.33 9.49
C VAL A 211 -4.06 6.74 9.02
N LEU A 212 -4.38 5.51 9.45
CA LEU A 212 -5.65 4.87 9.11
C LEU A 212 -6.86 5.58 9.73
N GLU A 213 -6.73 6.07 10.94
CA GLU A 213 -7.80 6.84 11.61
C GLU A 213 -8.10 8.14 10.87
N ALA A 214 -7.08 8.87 10.41
CA ALA A 214 -7.25 10.06 9.59
C ALA A 214 -7.95 9.75 8.25
N ALA A 215 -7.51 8.69 7.57
CA ALA A 215 -8.12 8.24 6.32
C ALA A 215 -9.58 7.79 6.49
N ASN A 216 -9.89 7.09 7.59
CA ASN A 216 -11.27 6.70 7.94
C ASN A 216 -12.13 7.92 8.31
N GLY A 217 -11.56 8.90 9.03
CA GLY A 217 -12.23 10.18 9.33
C GLY A 217 -12.61 10.94 8.08
N ALA A 218 -11.79 10.90 7.05
CA ALA A 218 -12.07 11.43 5.71
C ALA A 218 -13.00 10.52 4.85
N LYS A 219 -13.56 9.46 5.45
CA LYS A 219 -14.46 8.48 4.83
C LYS A 219 -13.81 7.67 3.70
N GLY A 220 -12.50 7.44 3.78
CA GLY A 220 -11.78 6.61 2.84
C GLY A 220 -12.15 5.13 2.93
N HIS A 221 -12.14 4.47 1.78
CA HIS A 221 -12.16 3.01 1.64
C HIS A 221 -10.72 2.50 1.58
N ASN A 222 -10.17 2.09 2.72
CA ASN A 222 -8.74 1.91 2.88
C ASN A 222 -8.30 0.46 2.75
N ILE A 223 -7.14 0.24 2.12
CA ILE A 223 -6.47 -1.05 2.02
C ILE A 223 -5.26 -1.05 2.97
N LEU A 224 -5.17 -2.05 3.82
CA LEU A 224 -3.97 -2.36 4.57
C LEU A 224 -3.17 -3.40 3.80
N HIS A 225 -1.95 -3.08 3.43
CA HIS A 225 -1.01 -4.02 2.82
C HIS A 225 0.06 -4.42 3.83
N ILE A 226 0.11 -5.69 4.16
CA ILE A 226 1.16 -6.27 5.00
C ILE A 226 2.24 -6.78 4.05
N CYS A 227 3.29 -5.97 3.88
CA CYS A 227 4.29 -6.19 2.84
C CYS A 227 5.20 -7.38 3.15
N GLY A 228 5.24 -8.36 2.26
CA GLY A 228 6.18 -9.48 2.29
C GLY A 228 7.46 -9.19 1.50
N TYR A 229 7.96 -7.96 1.57
CA TYR A 229 9.14 -7.52 0.82
C TYR A 229 10.33 -8.45 1.04
N GLU A 230 11.03 -8.81 -0.03
CA GLU A 230 12.14 -9.77 -0.03
C GLU A 230 11.79 -11.15 0.57
N GLY A 231 10.50 -11.52 0.57
CA GLY A 231 10.05 -12.79 1.15
C GLY A 231 10.05 -12.82 2.68
N ALA A 232 10.19 -11.66 3.33
CA ALA A 232 10.12 -11.55 4.77
C ALA A 232 8.74 -11.97 5.29
N ARG A 233 8.73 -12.79 6.34
CA ARG A 233 7.52 -13.25 7.00
C ARG A 233 7.13 -12.32 8.13
N ASN A 234 5.92 -11.78 8.07
CA ASN A 234 5.41 -10.87 9.07
C ASN A 234 4.76 -11.59 10.26
N ASN A 235 4.67 -10.91 11.40
CA ASN A 235 3.77 -11.27 12.46
C ASN A 235 2.37 -10.70 12.16
N ILE A 236 1.56 -11.45 11.41
CA ILE A 236 0.21 -11.04 10.95
C ILE A 236 -0.71 -10.66 12.11
N GLU A 237 -0.55 -11.26 13.29
CA GLU A 237 -1.36 -10.96 14.48
C GLU A 237 -1.23 -9.50 14.96
N LEU A 238 -0.14 -8.80 14.61
CA LEU A 238 0.02 -7.38 14.91
C LEU A 238 -1.04 -6.52 14.21
N PHE A 239 -1.48 -6.94 13.03
CA PHE A 239 -2.29 -6.14 12.10
C PHE A 239 -3.76 -6.52 12.07
N LYS A 240 -4.16 -7.59 12.78
CA LYS A 240 -5.54 -8.12 12.70
C LYS A 240 -6.63 -7.13 13.10
N ASP A 241 -6.32 -6.18 13.94
CA ASP A 241 -7.28 -5.18 14.46
C ASP A 241 -7.11 -3.78 13.81
N TYR A 242 -6.22 -3.63 12.82
CA TYR A 242 -6.05 -2.37 12.10
C TYR A 242 -7.33 -2.02 11.33
N PRO A 243 -7.84 -0.78 11.43
CA PRO A 243 -9.18 -0.42 10.95
C PRO A 243 -9.21 -0.12 9.43
N ALA A 244 -8.77 -1.07 8.58
CA ALA A 244 -8.90 -1.00 7.14
C ALA A 244 -10.07 -1.87 6.64
N GLN A 245 -10.68 -1.53 5.51
CA GLN A 245 -11.78 -2.27 4.91
C GLN A 245 -11.28 -3.50 4.15
N VAL A 246 -10.12 -3.39 3.53
CA VAL A 246 -9.48 -4.44 2.73
C VAL A 246 -8.11 -4.76 3.31
N VAL A 247 -7.72 -6.03 3.29
CA VAL A 247 -6.39 -6.48 3.72
C VAL A 247 -5.72 -7.27 2.61
N ASN A 248 -4.46 -6.92 2.33
CA ASN A 248 -3.61 -7.57 1.34
C ASN A 248 -2.30 -8.03 2.00
N TRP A 249 -1.81 -9.20 1.64
CA TRP A 249 -0.53 -9.74 2.15
C TRP A 249 0.08 -10.72 1.15
N ALA A 250 1.35 -11.09 1.37
CA ALA A 250 2.06 -12.09 0.57
C ALA A 250 1.61 -13.51 0.99
N VAL A 251 0.68 -14.09 0.24
CA VAL A 251 0.04 -15.39 0.55
C VAL A 251 1.06 -16.52 0.72
N GLY A 252 2.02 -16.61 -0.21
CA GLY A 252 3.05 -17.64 -0.18
C GLY A 252 4.01 -17.50 1.00
N PRO A 253 4.73 -16.39 1.16
CA PRO A 253 5.64 -16.14 2.29
C PRO A 253 4.99 -16.29 3.66
N GLU A 254 3.78 -15.78 3.84
CA GLU A 254 3.06 -15.87 5.12
C GLU A 254 2.47 -17.27 5.39
N GLY A 255 2.27 -18.08 4.35
CA GLY A 255 1.62 -19.40 4.48
C GLY A 255 0.15 -19.30 4.88
N ILE A 256 -0.50 -18.19 4.57
CA ILE A 256 -1.90 -17.89 4.92
C ILE A 256 -2.69 -17.68 3.64
N SER A 257 -3.58 -18.63 3.31
CA SER A 257 -4.49 -18.48 2.15
C SER A 257 -5.51 -17.36 2.36
N LEU A 258 -6.09 -16.85 1.27
CA LEU A 258 -7.13 -15.81 1.35
C LEU A 258 -8.32 -16.28 2.20
N ALA A 259 -8.75 -17.53 2.05
CA ALA A 259 -9.82 -18.14 2.85
C ALA A 259 -9.50 -18.14 4.37
N LYS A 260 -8.25 -18.44 4.75
CA LYS A 260 -7.81 -18.31 6.15
C LYS A 260 -7.77 -16.86 6.61
N GLY A 261 -7.35 -15.95 5.73
CA GLY A 261 -7.31 -14.51 6.00
C GLY A 261 -8.68 -13.93 6.33
N LEU A 262 -9.75 -14.35 5.67
CA LEU A 262 -11.12 -13.92 6.02
C LEU A 262 -11.43 -14.17 7.51
N ASN A 263 -10.98 -15.30 8.06
CA ASN A 263 -11.17 -15.61 9.47
C ASN A 263 -10.29 -14.76 10.39
N ILE A 264 -8.99 -14.62 10.05
CA ILE A 264 -8.01 -13.84 10.84
C ILE A 264 -8.46 -12.38 10.90
N PHE A 265 -8.86 -11.81 9.78
CA PHE A 265 -9.28 -10.43 9.65
C PHE A 265 -10.78 -10.21 9.86
N ARG A 266 -11.47 -11.16 10.48
CA ARG A 266 -12.87 -11.05 10.96
C ARG A 266 -13.87 -10.69 9.86
N GLY A 267 -13.75 -11.31 8.69
CA GLY A 267 -14.66 -11.11 7.56
C GLY A 267 -14.44 -9.82 6.76
N ARG A 268 -13.36 -9.09 7.04
CA ARG A 268 -12.95 -7.99 6.16
C ARG A 268 -12.54 -8.52 4.78
N THR A 269 -12.70 -7.70 3.77
CA THR A 269 -12.34 -8.07 2.40
C THR A 269 -10.85 -8.38 2.30
N VAL A 270 -10.53 -9.49 1.64
CA VAL A 270 -9.15 -9.90 1.36
C VAL A 270 -8.81 -9.66 -0.11
N LEU A 271 -7.58 -9.21 -0.36
CA LEU A 271 -7.06 -8.94 -1.68
C LEU A 271 -5.77 -9.72 -1.90
N GLY A 272 -5.65 -10.42 -3.03
CA GLY A 272 -4.44 -11.16 -3.37
C GLY A 272 -4.71 -12.38 -4.24
N GLY A 273 -3.82 -13.38 -4.13
CA GLY A 273 -3.97 -14.70 -4.74
C GLY A 273 -2.93 -15.04 -5.80
N PHE A 274 -2.20 -14.05 -6.32
CA PHE A 274 -1.09 -14.28 -7.24
C PHE A 274 0.23 -13.79 -6.66
N GLU A 275 1.28 -14.58 -6.83
CA GLU A 275 2.65 -14.15 -6.56
C GLU A 275 3.01 -12.97 -7.47
N ASN A 276 3.76 -12.02 -6.91
CA ASN A 276 4.10 -10.77 -7.61
C ASN A 276 5.45 -10.80 -8.33
N GLY A 277 6.19 -11.93 -8.26
CA GLY A 277 7.52 -12.08 -8.89
C GLY A 277 7.45 -12.53 -10.35
N LYS A 278 8.60 -12.40 -11.06
CA LYS A 278 8.74 -12.88 -12.44
C LYS A 278 8.68 -14.40 -12.59
N ASP A 279 8.89 -15.13 -11.50
CA ASP A 279 8.77 -16.60 -11.47
C ASP A 279 7.32 -17.05 -11.18
N GLY A 280 6.45 -16.12 -10.77
CA GLY A 280 5.05 -16.38 -10.41
C GLY A 280 4.17 -16.78 -11.60
N LEU A 281 3.06 -17.45 -11.28
CA LEU A 281 2.11 -17.96 -12.26
C LEU A 281 1.53 -16.83 -13.15
N LEU A 282 1.28 -15.66 -12.59
CA LEU A 282 0.77 -14.52 -13.35
C LEU A 282 1.73 -14.11 -14.47
N TYR A 283 3.04 -14.16 -14.23
CA TYR A 283 4.06 -13.74 -15.19
C TYR A 283 4.43 -14.84 -16.20
N THR A 284 4.56 -16.09 -15.77
CA THR A 284 5.05 -17.20 -16.59
C THR A 284 3.97 -18.12 -17.13
N GLY A 285 2.80 -18.19 -16.50
CA GLY A 285 1.76 -19.15 -16.75
C GLY A 285 1.06 -19.02 -18.12
N THR A 286 0.41 -20.08 -18.56
CA THR A 286 -0.50 -20.04 -19.71
C THR A 286 -1.86 -19.43 -19.31
N LYS A 287 -2.63 -18.95 -20.29
CA LYS A 287 -4.01 -18.45 -20.06
C LYS A 287 -4.84 -19.47 -19.26
N LYS A 288 -4.78 -20.74 -19.66
CA LYS A 288 -5.50 -21.83 -18.99
C LYS A 288 -5.12 -21.95 -17.51
N ALA A 289 -3.82 -21.97 -17.20
CA ALA A 289 -3.34 -22.12 -15.83
C ALA A 289 -3.72 -20.92 -14.96
N ILE A 290 -3.61 -19.69 -15.49
CA ILE A 290 -4.04 -18.47 -14.80
C ILE A 290 -5.55 -18.51 -14.49
N GLN A 291 -6.37 -18.89 -15.47
CA GLN A 291 -7.81 -18.96 -15.29
C GLN A 291 -8.24 -20.10 -14.34
N GLU A 292 -7.53 -21.23 -14.34
CA GLU A 292 -7.73 -22.30 -13.35
C GLU A 292 -7.45 -21.81 -11.94
N LYS A 293 -6.34 -21.07 -11.75
CA LYS A 293 -5.99 -20.48 -10.46
C LYS A 293 -7.05 -19.50 -9.95
N VAL A 294 -7.61 -18.65 -10.81
CA VAL A 294 -8.72 -17.76 -10.45
C VAL A 294 -9.93 -18.55 -9.92
N ARG A 295 -10.32 -19.63 -10.62
CA ARG A 295 -11.45 -20.46 -10.20
C ARG A 295 -11.17 -21.17 -8.87
N GLU A 296 -9.94 -21.65 -8.64
CA GLU A 296 -9.53 -22.23 -7.36
C GLU A 296 -9.67 -21.20 -6.23
N ILE A 297 -9.14 -19.97 -6.42
CA ILE A 297 -9.25 -18.90 -5.43
C ILE A 297 -10.72 -18.62 -5.08
N ILE A 298 -11.58 -18.50 -6.08
CA ILE A 298 -13.02 -18.24 -5.87
C ILE A 298 -13.69 -19.44 -5.17
N ALA A 299 -13.36 -20.67 -5.57
CA ALA A 299 -13.92 -21.87 -4.96
C ALA A 299 -13.54 -22.00 -3.47
N ASP A 300 -12.30 -21.68 -3.12
CA ASP A 300 -11.78 -21.78 -1.75
C ASP A 300 -12.24 -20.64 -0.85
N THR A 301 -12.33 -19.41 -1.39
CA THR A 301 -12.56 -18.19 -0.60
C THR A 301 -14.02 -17.75 -0.63
N GLY A 302 -14.75 -18.09 -1.68
CA GLY A 302 -16.08 -17.55 -1.99
C GLY A 302 -16.00 -16.24 -2.76
N THR A 303 -17.14 -15.58 -2.91
CA THR A 303 -17.29 -14.34 -3.69
C THR A 303 -17.50 -13.10 -2.83
N HIS A 304 -17.81 -13.29 -1.56
CA HIS A 304 -17.98 -12.21 -0.59
C HIS A 304 -16.66 -11.84 0.06
N GLY A 305 -16.33 -10.56 0.06
CA GLY A 305 -15.11 -10.09 0.69
C GLY A 305 -13.84 -10.59 -0.01
N LEU A 306 -13.86 -10.75 -1.33
CA LEU A 306 -12.73 -11.15 -2.14
C LEU A 306 -12.47 -10.15 -3.26
N ILE A 307 -11.19 -9.80 -3.45
CA ILE A 307 -10.65 -9.10 -4.60
C ILE A 307 -9.44 -9.90 -5.10
N ILE A 308 -9.38 -10.21 -6.39
CA ILE A 308 -8.25 -10.93 -6.96
C ILE A 308 -7.16 -9.92 -7.33
N GLY A 309 -5.94 -10.18 -6.87
CA GLY A 309 -4.77 -9.36 -7.13
C GLY A 309 -3.49 -10.12 -6.87
N ALA A 310 -2.39 -9.38 -6.73
CA ALA A 310 -1.09 -9.95 -6.38
C ALA A 310 -0.72 -9.71 -4.91
N ASP A 311 0.25 -10.47 -4.45
CA ASP A 311 0.83 -10.36 -3.10
C ASP A 311 1.41 -8.96 -2.84
N CYS A 312 1.95 -8.32 -3.88
CA CYS A 312 2.49 -6.95 -3.87
C CYS A 312 2.48 -6.38 -5.30
N THR A 313 3.32 -5.38 -5.57
CA THR A 313 3.56 -4.77 -6.88
C THR A 313 4.10 -5.80 -7.87
N ILE A 314 3.48 -5.92 -9.04
CA ILE A 314 3.90 -6.85 -10.11
C ILE A 314 5.01 -6.23 -10.98
N PRO A 315 5.75 -7.03 -11.79
CA PRO A 315 6.75 -6.50 -12.69
C PRO A 315 6.15 -5.52 -13.73
N SER A 316 6.85 -4.40 -13.95
CA SER A 316 6.39 -3.35 -14.88
C SER A 316 6.42 -3.76 -16.36
N ASP A 317 7.15 -4.82 -16.69
CA ASP A 317 7.28 -5.39 -18.03
C ASP A 317 6.29 -6.55 -18.30
N ILE A 318 5.31 -6.75 -17.43
CA ILE A 318 4.28 -7.79 -17.61
C ILE A 318 3.42 -7.50 -18.86
N ASN A 319 3.08 -8.56 -19.59
CA ASN A 319 2.07 -8.45 -20.65
C ASN A 319 0.68 -8.25 -20.03
N TYR A 320 0.05 -7.10 -20.27
CA TYR A 320 -1.25 -6.74 -19.70
C TYR A 320 -2.41 -7.67 -20.10
N GLU A 321 -2.28 -8.42 -21.20
CA GLU A 321 -3.25 -9.44 -21.59
C GLU A 321 -3.45 -10.49 -20.48
N ARG A 322 -2.44 -10.71 -19.64
CA ARG A 322 -2.51 -11.63 -18.50
C ARG A 322 -3.47 -11.16 -17.41
N ILE A 323 -3.57 -9.85 -17.21
CA ILE A 323 -4.56 -9.26 -16.29
C ILE A 323 -5.98 -9.46 -16.86
N GLU A 324 -6.13 -9.34 -18.17
CA GLU A 324 -7.42 -9.62 -18.81
C GLU A 324 -7.82 -11.11 -18.66
N TRP A 325 -6.89 -12.06 -18.79
CA TRP A 325 -7.16 -13.47 -18.53
C TRP A 325 -7.68 -13.76 -17.11
N VAL A 326 -7.15 -13.01 -16.11
CA VAL A 326 -7.65 -13.08 -14.73
C VAL A 326 -9.09 -12.56 -14.67
N ARG A 327 -9.36 -11.41 -15.29
CA ARG A 327 -10.69 -10.77 -15.29
C ARG A 327 -11.74 -11.62 -15.98
N GLU A 328 -11.41 -12.23 -17.12
CA GLU A 328 -12.30 -13.16 -17.83
C GLU A 328 -12.74 -14.36 -16.96
N ALA A 329 -11.87 -14.85 -16.09
CA ALA A 329 -12.15 -15.99 -15.22
C ALA A 329 -12.81 -15.60 -13.88
N ALA A 330 -12.85 -14.32 -13.55
CA ALA A 330 -13.47 -13.78 -12.33
C ALA A 330 -15.00 -13.57 -12.45
N ILE A 331 -15.58 -13.88 -13.60
CA ILE A 331 -17.04 -13.89 -13.85
C ILE A 331 -17.63 -15.14 -13.20
N LEU A 332 -18.75 -14.99 -12.46
CA LEU A 332 -19.43 -16.06 -11.70
C LEU A 332 -20.41 -16.84 -12.54
#